data_e3948c2403a3e4ff2ca1e5fdbae5ebda
#
_entry.id   e3948c2403a3e4ff2ca1e5fdbae5ebda
#
_cell.length_a   1.000
_cell.length_b   1.000
_cell.length_c   1.000
_cell.angle_alpha   90.00
_cell.angle_beta   90.00
_cell.angle_gamma   90.00
#
_symmetry.space_group_name_H-M   'P 1'
#
loop_
_entity.id
_entity.type
_entity.pdbx_description
1 polymer ?
#
loop_
_entity_poly.entity_id
_entity_poly.type
_entity_poly.pdbx_seq_one_letter_code
_entity_poly.pdbx_strand_id
1 'polypeptide(L)'
;MAGPTTTLSDQDLQQLMDLIKGADSVELKLTIHESARADAARALGVDPLDSQMRQVFFFDTPELALNAAGVVVRARRRQNEEGDTVVKLRPVIPDHLPEDLRAMKTFNVEVDAMPGGFVCSASFKGVADNAAISNAAAGDLPIRKLFSKEQRTFYEAHAPDGIELDSLSTLGPIPTIKVKVVPEGFGRKLVGELWMYPDGSQIVELSTKARPDEAFQVSAEARAFLLSKGVDLTGEQQTKTKTALEFFTDVAKEAS
;
A
#
# COMPACT_ATOMS: atom_id res chain seq x y z
N MET A 1 25.51 18.59 8.04
CA MET A 1 25.88 18.16 6.67
C MET A 1 24.61 17.65 6.03
N ALA A 2 24.20 18.21 4.89
CA ALA A 2 23.04 17.71 4.15
C ALA A 2 23.37 16.30 3.66
N GLY A 3 22.53 15.32 4.01
CA GLY A 3 22.64 13.96 3.46
C GLY A 3 22.45 13.97 1.93
N PRO A 4 22.83 12.91 1.22
CA PRO A 4 22.72 12.86 -0.22
C PRO A 4 21.25 13.03 -0.61
N THR A 5 20.93 14.14 -1.24
CA THR A 5 19.64 14.35 -1.90
C THR A 5 19.69 13.43 -3.13
N THR A 6 18.97 12.31 -3.08
CA THR A 6 18.79 11.46 -4.26
C THR A 6 17.98 12.29 -5.27
N THR A 7 18.66 12.98 -6.16
CA THR A 7 18.03 13.70 -7.26
C THR A 7 17.65 12.66 -8.32
N LEU A 8 16.36 12.64 -8.71
CA LEU A 8 15.91 11.89 -9.87
C LEU A 8 16.71 12.34 -11.10
N SER A 9 17.08 11.41 -11.96
CA SER A 9 17.63 11.77 -13.28
C SER A 9 16.57 12.47 -14.12
N ASP A 10 16.96 13.21 -15.14
CA ASP A 10 16.01 13.85 -16.07
C ASP A 10 15.08 12.80 -16.72
N GLN A 11 15.60 11.60 -16.99
CA GLN A 11 14.82 10.49 -17.52
C GLN A 11 13.80 9.98 -16.52
N ASP A 12 14.17 9.79 -15.24
CA ASP A 12 13.26 9.38 -14.17
C ASP A 12 12.18 10.44 -13.95
N LEU A 13 12.55 11.72 -13.99
CA LEU A 13 11.59 12.82 -13.85
C LEU A 13 10.58 12.83 -15.00
N GLN A 14 11.03 12.64 -16.25
CA GLN A 14 10.14 12.55 -17.40
C GLN A 14 9.18 11.36 -17.26
N GLN A 15 9.70 10.19 -16.91
CA GLN A 15 8.89 8.99 -16.67
C GLN A 15 7.86 9.22 -15.56
N LEU A 16 8.26 9.83 -14.45
CA LEU A 16 7.34 10.17 -13.36
C LEU A 16 6.21 11.09 -13.83
N MET A 17 6.55 12.13 -14.61
CA MET A 17 5.54 13.06 -15.16
C MET A 17 4.54 12.34 -16.06
N ASP A 18 5.00 11.42 -16.91
CA ASP A 18 4.13 10.67 -17.81
C ASP A 18 3.21 9.70 -17.03
N LEU A 19 3.72 9.03 -16.01
CA LEU A 19 2.91 8.20 -15.12
C LEU A 19 1.86 9.02 -14.34
N ILE A 20 2.24 10.19 -13.83
CA ILE A 20 1.34 11.08 -13.08
C ILE A 20 0.18 11.56 -13.96
N LYS A 21 0.43 11.93 -15.22
CA LYS A 21 -0.64 12.38 -16.15
C LYS A 21 -1.72 11.32 -16.36
N GLY A 22 -1.33 10.04 -16.38
CA GLY A 22 -2.26 8.94 -16.59
C GLY A 22 -2.87 8.38 -15.30
N ALA A 23 -2.48 8.86 -14.12
CA ALA A 23 -2.98 8.36 -12.84
C ALA A 23 -4.24 9.12 -12.37
N ASP A 24 -5.04 8.46 -11.52
CA ASP A 24 -6.19 9.08 -10.84
C ASP A 24 -5.77 9.84 -9.58
N SER A 25 -4.65 9.41 -8.97
CA SER A 25 -4.10 10.06 -7.77
C SER A 25 -2.61 9.75 -7.61
N VAL A 26 -1.94 10.61 -6.85
CA VAL A 26 -0.56 10.37 -6.36
C VAL A 26 -0.60 10.23 -4.85
N GLU A 27 -0.07 9.14 -4.32
CA GLU A 27 0.10 8.94 -2.88
C GLU A 27 1.56 9.18 -2.51
N LEU A 28 1.80 10.26 -1.77
CA LEU A 28 3.12 10.59 -1.24
C LEU A 28 3.32 9.81 0.05
N LYS A 29 4.39 9.04 0.14
CA LYS A 29 4.68 8.13 1.25
C LYS A 29 6.02 8.42 1.87
N LEU A 30 6.10 8.22 3.18
CA LEU A 30 7.32 8.36 3.95
C LEU A 30 7.36 7.31 5.05
N THR A 31 8.41 6.52 5.11
CA THR A 31 8.69 5.63 6.24
C THR A 31 9.31 6.42 7.38
N ILE A 32 8.77 6.27 8.59
CA ILE A 32 9.28 6.91 9.81
C ILE A 32 10.19 5.92 10.53
N HIS A 33 11.43 6.34 10.75
CA HIS A 33 12.40 5.54 11.49
C HIS A 33 11.91 5.25 12.93
N GLU A 34 12.25 4.10 13.46
CA GLU A 34 11.76 3.63 14.76
C GLU A 34 11.99 4.63 15.88
N SER A 35 13.19 5.19 15.97
CA SER A 35 13.56 6.16 17.00
C SER A 35 12.78 7.48 16.94
N ALA A 36 12.18 7.81 15.77
CA ALA A 36 11.44 9.05 15.55
C ALA A 36 9.91 8.90 15.67
N ARG A 37 9.38 7.68 15.85
CA ARG A 37 7.93 7.40 15.81
C ARG A 37 7.14 8.15 16.87
N ALA A 38 7.60 8.12 18.11
CA ALA A 38 6.92 8.77 19.24
C ALA A 38 6.90 10.29 19.09
N ASP A 39 8.01 10.87 18.64
CA ASP A 39 8.12 12.31 18.44
C ASP A 39 7.31 12.76 17.24
N ALA A 40 7.31 12.01 16.14
CA ALA A 40 6.46 12.28 14.99
C ALA A 40 4.96 12.22 15.35
N ALA A 41 4.52 11.20 16.09
CA ALA A 41 3.13 11.08 16.52
C ALA A 41 2.71 12.28 17.39
N ARG A 42 3.55 12.70 18.34
CA ARG A 42 3.30 13.86 19.19
C ARG A 42 3.26 15.15 18.39
N ALA A 43 4.25 15.37 17.51
CA ALA A 43 4.37 16.57 16.69
C ALA A 43 3.20 16.75 15.71
N LEU A 44 2.62 15.64 15.25
CA LEU A 44 1.47 15.62 14.35
C LEU A 44 0.11 15.62 15.07
N GLY A 45 0.10 15.59 16.41
CA GLY A 45 -1.14 15.56 17.19
C GLY A 45 -1.94 14.26 17.03
N VAL A 46 -1.24 13.13 16.89
CA VAL A 46 -1.90 11.82 16.76
C VAL A 46 -2.50 11.41 18.10
N ASP A 47 -3.83 11.21 18.14
CA ASP A 47 -4.50 10.54 19.25
C ASP A 47 -4.63 9.04 18.93
N PRO A 48 -4.01 8.14 19.71
CA PRO A 48 -4.14 6.70 19.50
C PRO A 48 -5.59 6.18 19.59
N LEU A 49 -6.47 6.89 20.31
CA LEU A 49 -7.89 6.49 20.44
C LEU A 49 -8.68 6.73 19.14
N ASP A 50 -8.21 7.60 18.27
CA ASP A 50 -8.79 7.84 16.94
C ASP A 50 -8.32 6.80 15.90
N SER A 51 -7.54 5.82 16.33
CA SER A 51 -7.00 4.81 15.44
C SER A 51 -7.98 3.68 15.15
N GLN A 52 -7.85 3.07 13.97
CA GLN A 52 -8.59 1.90 13.55
C GLN A 52 -7.66 0.70 13.47
N MET A 53 -7.99 -0.36 14.20
CA MET A 53 -7.30 -1.64 14.11
C MET A 53 -7.72 -2.40 12.85
N ARG A 54 -6.76 -3.09 12.23
CA ARG A 54 -6.95 -3.88 11.02
C ARG A 54 -6.13 -5.15 11.06
N GLN A 55 -6.54 -6.15 10.29
CA GLN A 55 -5.76 -7.34 9.96
C GLN A 55 -5.65 -7.44 8.45
N VAL A 56 -4.43 -7.54 7.96
CA VAL A 56 -4.13 -7.67 6.53
C VAL A 56 -3.75 -9.10 6.23
N PHE A 57 -4.35 -9.65 5.17
CA PHE A 57 -4.04 -10.95 4.60
C PHE A 57 -3.64 -10.76 3.15
N PHE A 58 -2.50 -11.32 2.75
CA PHE A 58 -2.13 -11.49 1.35
C PHE A 58 -2.41 -12.92 0.93
N PHE A 59 -2.64 -13.12 -0.35
CA PHE A 59 -2.83 -14.43 -0.95
C PHE A 59 -1.84 -14.56 -2.11
N ASP A 60 -0.96 -15.56 -2.03
CA ASP A 60 0.06 -15.84 -3.03
C ASP A 60 0.39 -17.34 -3.01
N THR A 61 1.20 -17.81 -3.94
CA THR A 61 1.82 -19.14 -3.80
C THR A 61 2.94 -19.11 -2.76
N PRO A 62 3.35 -20.26 -2.20
CA PRO A 62 4.49 -20.31 -1.27
C PRO A 62 5.77 -19.68 -1.84
N GLU A 63 5.95 -19.73 -3.16
CA GLU A 63 7.10 -19.19 -3.88
C GLU A 63 6.93 -17.71 -4.27
N LEU A 64 5.81 -17.09 -3.90
CA LEU A 64 5.43 -15.72 -4.26
C LEU A 64 5.35 -15.47 -5.78
N ALA A 65 4.77 -16.41 -6.52
CA ALA A 65 4.69 -16.34 -7.98
C ALA A 65 3.84 -15.14 -8.45
N LEU A 66 2.77 -14.79 -7.72
CA LEU A 66 1.98 -13.58 -8.03
C LEU A 66 2.80 -12.31 -7.84
N ASN A 67 3.49 -12.20 -6.71
CA ASN A 67 4.35 -11.04 -6.43
C ASN A 67 5.46 -10.91 -7.47
N ALA A 68 6.08 -12.01 -7.89
CA ALA A 68 7.08 -12.02 -8.96
C ALA A 68 6.51 -11.54 -10.31
N ALA A 69 5.23 -11.84 -10.58
CA ALA A 69 4.50 -11.37 -11.75
C ALA A 69 3.91 -9.95 -11.59
N GLY A 70 4.14 -9.27 -10.46
CA GLY A 70 3.60 -7.95 -10.19
C GLY A 70 2.12 -7.93 -9.82
N VAL A 71 1.54 -9.07 -9.46
CA VAL A 71 0.15 -9.22 -9.02
C VAL A 71 0.09 -9.28 -7.50
N VAL A 72 -0.79 -8.50 -6.88
CA VAL A 72 -1.01 -8.53 -5.43
C VAL A 72 -2.49 -8.78 -5.16
N VAL A 73 -2.78 -9.86 -4.45
CA VAL A 73 -4.12 -10.23 -3.97
C VAL A 73 -4.16 -10.05 -2.46
N ARG A 74 -5.10 -9.23 -1.98
CA ARG A 74 -5.15 -8.85 -0.56
C ARG A 74 -6.58 -8.72 -0.06
N ALA A 75 -6.83 -9.14 1.19
CA ALA A 75 -8.02 -8.80 1.95
C ALA A 75 -7.63 -8.14 3.28
N ARG A 76 -8.50 -7.27 3.80
CA ARG A 76 -8.33 -6.64 5.12
C ARG A 76 -9.62 -6.71 5.91
N ARG A 77 -9.54 -7.21 7.14
CA ARG A 77 -10.57 -7.00 8.15
C ARG A 77 -10.36 -5.63 8.79
N ARG A 78 -11.43 -4.91 9.04
CA ARG A 78 -11.38 -3.56 9.61
C ARG A 78 -12.29 -3.45 10.84
N GLN A 79 -11.78 -2.82 11.87
CA GLN A 79 -12.56 -2.54 13.08
C GLN A 79 -13.70 -1.57 12.74
N ASN A 80 -14.93 -1.92 13.16
CA ASN A 80 -16.13 -1.10 13.01
C ASN A 80 -16.52 -0.73 11.57
N GLU A 81 -15.94 -1.40 10.57
CA GLU A 81 -16.27 -1.22 9.16
C GLU A 81 -16.27 -2.60 8.46
N GLU A 82 -16.92 -2.68 7.30
CA GLU A 82 -16.77 -3.85 6.43
C GLU A 82 -15.32 -4.00 5.99
N GLY A 83 -14.89 -5.23 5.78
CA GLY A 83 -13.58 -5.53 5.22
C GLY A 83 -13.46 -5.07 3.77
N ASP A 84 -12.26 -5.03 3.26
CA ASP A 84 -11.99 -4.72 1.86
C ASP A 84 -11.09 -5.76 1.19
N THR A 85 -11.26 -5.89 -0.12
CA THR A 85 -10.43 -6.73 -1.00
C THR A 85 -9.81 -5.90 -2.10
N VAL A 86 -8.64 -6.33 -2.55
CA VAL A 86 -7.92 -5.68 -3.65
C VAL A 86 -7.23 -6.73 -4.49
N VAL A 87 -7.39 -6.62 -5.81
CA VAL A 87 -6.48 -7.20 -6.81
C VAL A 87 -5.73 -6.05 -7.44
N LYS A 88 -4.40 -6.07 -7.39
CA LYS A 88 -3.54 -4.94 -7.78
C LYS A 88 -2.43 -5.42 -8.71
N LEU A 89 -2.16 -4.66 -9.75
CA LEU A 89 -0.98 -4.81 -10.62
C LEU A 89 0.05 -3.73 -10.31
N ARG A 90 1.34 -4.10 -10.35
CA ARG A 90 2.45 -3.22 -10.03
C ARG A 90 3.78 -3.79 -10.56
N PRO A 91 4.55 -3.09 -11.40
CA PRO A 91 4.23 -1.77 -11.97
C PRO A 91 3.24 -1.83 -13.14
N VAL A 92 2.63 -0.70 -13.46
CA VAL A 92 1.82 -0.52 -14.67
C VAL A 92 2.18 0.79 -15.36
N ILE A 93 1.92 0.85 -16.67
CA ILE A 93 1.94 2.08 -17.46
C ILE A 93 0.48 2.45 -17.73
N PRO A 94 -0.02 3.61 -17.26
CA PRO A 94 -1.43 3.98 -17.35
C PRO A 94 -2.00 3.93 -18.77
N ASP A 95 -1.23 4.36 -19.75
CA ASP A 95 -1.64 4.41 -21.17
C ASP A 95 -1.79 3.01 -21.81
N HIS A 96 -1.28 1.97 -21.17
CA HIS A 96 -1.46 0.58 -21.61
C HIS A 96 -2.72 -0.08 -21.03
N LEU A 97 -3.42 0.60 -20.12
CA LEU A 97 -4.61 0.06 -19.48
C LEU A 97 -5.85 0.28 -20.35
N PRO A 98 -6.70 -0.73 -20.53
CA PRO A 98 -7.94 -0.62 -21.29
C PRO A 98 -8.86 0.49 -20.75
N GLU A 99 -9.47 1.28 -21.64
CA GLU A 99 -10.33 2.39 -21.28
C GLU A 99 -11.59 1.94 -20.52
N ASP A 100 -12.14 0.79 -20.85
CA ASP A 100 -13.30 0.20 -20.19
C ASP A 100 -13.02 -0.13 -18.72
N LEU A 101 -11.82 -0.64 -18.40
CA LEU A 101 -11.38 -0.82 -17.01
C LEU A 101 -11.25 0.52 -16.28
N ARG A 102 -10.67 1.51 -16.93
CA ARG A 102 -10.47 2.85 -16.35
C ARG A 102 -11.78 3.58 -16.07
N ALA A 103 -12.85 3.28 -16.81
CA ALA A 103 -14.18 3.83 -16.58
C ALA A 103 -14.91 3.24 -15.36
N MET A 104 -14.42 2.12 -14.81
CA MET A 104 -15.07 1.46 -13.66
C MET A 104 -14.75 2.18 -12.35
N LYS A 105 -15.79 2.49 -11.56
CA LYS A 105 -15.66 3.22 -10.28
C LYS A 105 -14.80 2.51 -9.22
N THR A 106 -14.71 1.19 -9.30
CA THR A 106 -13.92 0.34 -8.38
C THR A 106 -12.49 0.12 -8.85
N PHE A 107 -12.17 0.56 -10.07
CA PHE A 107 -10.82 0.56 -10.62
C PHE A 107 -10.13 1.89 -10.29
N ASN A 108 -8.83 1.83 -10.01
CA ASN A 108 -8.05 3.03 -9.65
C ASN A 108 -6.59 2.85 -10.08
N VAL A 109 -6.06 3.88 -10.70
CA VAL A 109 -4.64 3.99 -11.06
C VAL A 109 -3.97 4.99 -10.13
N GLU A 110 -2.91 4.57 -9.43
CA GLU A 110 -2.26 5.38 -8.42
C GLU A 110 -0.75 5.34 -8.57
N VAL A 111 -0.11 6.49 -8.52
CA VAL A 111 1.34 6.59 -8.39
C VAL A 111 1.68 6.69 -6.91
N ASP A 112 2.43 5.71 -6.40
CA ASP A 112 3.08 5.76 -5.09
C ASP A 112 4.45 6.44 -5.25
N ALA A 113 4.65 7.58 -4.61
CA ALA A 113 5.91 8.32 -4.63
C ALA A 113 6.50 8.39 -3.21
N MET A 114 7.77 8.01 -3.08
CA MET A 114 8.52 8.05 -1.84
C MET A 114 9.93 8.58 -2.10
N PRO A 115 10.67 9.03 -1.07
CA PRO A 115 12.07 9.38 -1.26
C PRO A 115 12.85 8.24 -1.92
N GLY A 116 13.50 8.54 -3.05
CA GLY A 116 14.29 7.56 -3.79
C GLY A 116 13.56 6.73 -4.83
N GLY A 117 12.23 6.91 -5.03
CA GLY A 117 11.53 6.15 -6.05
C GLY A 117 10.03 6.42 -6.18
N PHE A 118 9.49 5.91 -7.25
CA PHE A 118 8.05 5.95 -7.52
C PHE A 118 7.62 4.67 -8.25
N VAL A 119 6.35 4.33 -8.14
CA VAL A 119 5.77 3.21 -8.88
C VAL A 119 4.29 3.44 -9.15
N CYS A 120 3.87 3.19 -10.38
CA CYS A 120 2.46 3.22 -10.74
C CYS A 120 1.81 1.85 -10.54
N SER A 121 0.58 1.84 -10.10
CA SER A 121 -0.21 0.62 -9.87
C SER A 121 -1.65 0.80 -10.30
N ALA A 122 -2.25 -0.27 -10.79
CA ALA A 122 -3.67 -0.36 -11.08
C ALA A 122 -4.34 -1.33 -10.10
N SER A 123 -5.49 -1.00 -9.57
CA SER A 123 -6.17 -1.83 -8.58
C SER A 123 -7.68 -1.87 -8.74
N PHE A 124 -8.25 -3.06 -8.67
CA PHE A 124 -9.65 -3.27 -8.38
C PHE A 124 -9.90 -3.38 -6.89
N LYS A 125 -10.79 -2.55 -6.35
CA LYS A 125 -11.19 -2.55 -4.94
C LYS A 125 -12.58 -3.18 -4.82
N GLY A 126 -12.77 -3.99 -3.77
CA GLY A 126 -14.03 -4.60 -3.42
C GLY A 126 -14.28 -4.52 -1.92
N VAL A 127 -15.49 -4.90 -1.51
CA VAL A 127 -15.92 -5.00 -0.11
C VAL A 127 -16.16 -6.47 0.19
N ALA A 128 -15.79 -6.91 1.38
CA ALA A 128 -16.08 -8.25 1.86
C ALA A 128 -16.40 -8.22 3.36
N ASP A 129 -17.26 -9.10 3.79
CA ASP A 129 -17.57 -9.28 5.21
C ASP A 129 -16.35 -9.71 6.00
N ASN A 130 -16.16 -9.16 7.21
CA ASN A 130 -15.01 -9.48 8.06
C ASN A 130 -14.96 -10.95 8.49
N ALA A 131 -16.13 -11.60 8.69
CA ALA A 131 -16.17 -13.02 9.01
C ALA A 131 -15.83 -13.88 7.79
N ALA A 132 -16.30 -13.49 6.59
CA ALA A 132 -15.92 -14.16 5.35
C ALA A 132 -14.40 -14.13 5.12
N ILE A 133 -13.76 -12.98 5.37
CA ILE A 133 -12.29 -12.87 5.27
C ILE A 133 -11.61 -13.80 6.29
N SER A 134 -12.10 -13.85 7.52
CA SER A 134 -11.57 -14.75 8.54
C SER A 134 -11.68 -16.22 8.14
N ASN A 135 -12.85 -16.62 7.63
CA ASN A 135 -13.11 -17.99 7.19
C ASN A 135 -12.24 -18.37 5.98
N ALA A 136 -12.07 -17.47 5.01
CA ALA A 136 -11.18 -17.73 3.89
C ALA A 136 -9.71 -17.85 4.33
N ALA A 137 -9.27 -17.02 5.26
CA ALA A 137 -7.94 -17.10 5.83
C ALA A 137 -7.68 -18.40 6.61
N ALA A 138 -8.72 -18.97 7.21
CA ALA A 138 -8.67 -20.25 7.92
C ALA A 138 -8.82 -21.48 6.99
N GLY A 139 -9.15 -21.28 5.71
CA GLY A 139 -9.40 -22.36 4.75
C GLY A 139 -10.85 -22.88 4.74
N ASP A 140 -11.75 -22.27 5.53
CA ASP A 140 -13.17 -22.67 5.64
C ASP A 140 -14.05 -22.10 4.51
N LEU A 141 -13.53 -21.13 3.76
CA LEU A 141 -14.19 -20.51 2.61
C LEU A 141 -13.21 -20.41 1.43
N PRO A 142 -13.62 -20.78 0.21
CA PRO A 142 -12.79 -20.58 -0.98
C PRO A 142 -12.41 -19.10 -1.16
N ILE A 143 -11.13 -18.81 -1.41
CA ILE A 143 -10.57 -17.44 -1.51
C ILE A 143 -11.32 -16.64 -2.58
N ARG A 144 -11.68 -17.25 -3.74
CA ARG A 144 -12.42 -16.59 -4.81
C ARG A 144 -13.75 -15.97 -4.36
N LYS A 145 -14.35 -16.46 -3.26
CA LYS A 145 -15.63 -15.93 -2.72
C LYS A 145 -15.51 -14.55 -2.10
N LEU A 146 -14.30 -14.12 -1.76
CA LEU A 146 -14.03 -12.78 -1.24
C LEU A 146 -14.05 -11.71 -2.35
N PHE A 147 -13.85 -12.09 -3.60
CA PHE A 147 -13.62 -11.18 -4.71
C PHE A 147 -14.84 -11.07 -5.63
N SER A 148 -15.15 -9.85 -6.09
CA SER A 148 -16.21 -9.61 -7.07
C SER A 148 -15.90 -10.29 -8.41
N LYS A 149 -16.90 -10.35 -9.29
CA LYS A 149 -16.70 -10.91 -10.64
C LYS A 149 -15.62 -10.15 -11.40
N GLU A 150 -15.65 -8.82 -11.32
CA GLU A 150 -14.68 -7.93 -12.00
C GLU A 150 -13.27 -8.15 -11.47
N GLN A 151 -13.12 -8.28 -10.15
CA GLN A 151 -11.84 -8.59 -9.53
C GLN A 151 -11.29 -9.94 -9.97
N ARG A 152 -12.15 -10.97 -10.06
CA ARG A 152 -11.72 -12.30 -10.55
C ARG A 152 -11.32 -12.27 -12.01
N THR A 153 -12.11 -11.63 -12.88
CA THR A 153 -11.76 -11.48 -14.30
C THR A 153 -10.44 -10.72 -14.46
N PHE A 154 -10.22 -9.67 -13.65
CA PHE A 154 -8.96 -8.92 -13.67
C PHE A 154 -7.78 -9.76 -13.19
N TYR A 155 -7.97 -10.60 -12.16
CA TYR A 155 -6.99 -11.55 -11.69
C TYR A 155 -6.63 -12.57 -12.77
N GLU A 156 -7.63 -13.22 -13.37
CA GLU A 156 -7.46 -14.24 -14.42
C GLU A 156 -6.70 -13.72 -15.64
N ALA A 157 -6.89 -12.44 -15.97
CA ALA A 157 -6.20 -11.81 -17.10
C ALA A 157 -4.71 -11.49 -16.85
N HIS A 158 -4.25 -11.52 -15.58
CA HIS A 158 -2.91 -11.05 -15.22
C HIS A 158 -2.12 -12.00 -14.32
N ALA A 159 -2.78 -12.97 -13.70
CA ALA A 159 -2.09 -14.00 -12.93
C ALA A 159 -1.27 -14.90 -13.86
N PRO A 160 -0.17 -15.48 -13.38
CA PRO A 160 0.55 -16.50 -14.14
C PRO A 160 -0.35 -17.71 -14.47
N ASP A 161 -0.13 -18.31 -15.62
CA ASP A 161 -0.93 -19.44 -16.10
C ASP A 161 -1.03 -20.56 -15.08
N GLY A 162 -2.23 -21.08 -14.87
CA GLY A 162 -2.50 -22.22 -14.00
C GLY A 162 -2.56 -21.90 -12.49
N ILE A 163 -2.40 -20.64 -12.09
CA ILE A 163 -2.55 -20.22 -10.69
C ILE A 163 -3.96 -19.68 -10.45
N GLU A 164 -4.80 -20.51 -9.84
CA GLU A 164 -6.17 -20.13 -9.49
C GLU A 164 -6.24 -19.45 -8.11
N LEU A 165 -7.23 -18.57 -7.87
CA LEU A 165 -7.41 -17.90 -6.58
C LEU A 165 -7.52 -18.88 -5.41
N ASP A 166 -8.19 -20.02 -5.60
CA ASP A 166 -8.38 -21.01 -4.54
C ASP A 166 -7.17 -21.91 -4.30
N SER A 167 -6.16 -21.85 -5.15
CA SER A 167 -4.88 -22.55 -4.95
C SER A 167 -3.87 -21.73 -4.14
N LEU A 168 -4.19 -20.46 -3.86
CA LEU A 168 -3.30 -19.56 -3.14
C LEU A 168 -3.25 -19.89 -1.65
N SER A 169 -2.09 -19.68 -1.06
CA SER A 169 -1.87 -19.75 0.37
C SER A 169 -2.18 -18.41 1.03
N THR A 170 -2.65 -18.44 2.27
CA THR A 170 -2.85 -17.24 3.09
C THR A 170 -1.57 -16.83 3.79
N LEU A 171 -1.15 -15.59 3.57
CA LEU A 171 0.00 -14.95 4.21
C LEU A 171 -0.51 -13.87 5.17
N GLY A 172 -0.40 -14.11 6.46
CA GLY A 172 -0.97 -13.24 7.49
C GLY A 172 -1.56 -14.03 8.67
N PRO A 173 -2.29 -13.37 9.59
CA PRO A 173 -2.62 -11.94 9.57
C PRO A 173 -1.44 -11.03 9.93
N ILE A 174 -1.37 -9.86 9.28
CA ILE A 174 -0.51 -8.77 9.73
C ILE A 174 -1.39 -7.76 10.45
N PRO A 175 -1.25 -7.59 11.78
CA PRO A 175 -1.94 -6.54 12.52
C PRO A 175 -1.46 -5.17 12.04
N THR A 176 -2.41 -4.25 11.85
CA THR A 176 -2.08 -2.87 11.49
C THR A 176 -2.95 -1.89 12.26
N ILE A 177 -2.39 -0.73 12.57
CA ILE A 177 -3.12 0.39 13.16
C ILE A 177 -3.07 1.54 12.17
N LYS A 178 -4.23 2.10 11.87
CA LYS A 178 -4.36 3.26 10.98
C LYS A 178 -4.95 4.44 11.73
N VAL A 179 -4.32 5.59 11.59
CA VAL A 179 -4.84 6.87 12.07
C VAL A 179 -4.96 7.85 10.92
N LYS A 180 -5.93 8.75 11.01
CA LYS A 180 -6.11 9.85 10.05
C LYS A 180 -6.10 11.14 10.85
N VAL A 181 -5.21 12.06 10.51
CA VAL A 181 -5.11 13.36 11.15
C VAL A 181 -5.14 14.47 10.09
N VAL A 182 -5.61 15.64 10.48
CA VAL A 182 -5.43 16.88 9.72
C VAL A 182 -4.65 17.82 10.63
N PRO A 183 -3.29 17.76 10.57
CA PRO A 183 -2.46 18.51 11.49
C PRO A 183 -2.64 20.02 11.29
N GLU A 184 -2.61 20.78 12.39
CA GLU A 184 -2.63 22.23 12.35
C GLU A 184 -1.42 22.76 11.56
N GLY A 185 -1.70 23.68 10.64
CA GLY A 185 -0.69 24.28 9.77
C GLY A 185 -0.37 23.50 8.49
N PHE A 186 -0.93 22.29 8.29
CA PHE A 186 -0.80 21.57 7.03
C PHE A 186 -2.06 21.67 6.14
N GLY A 187 -3.25 21.67 6.77
CA GLY A 187 -4.53 21.78 6.07
C GLY A 187 -4.93 20.60 5.20
N ARG A 188 -4.10 19.55 5.13
CA ARG A 188 -4.35 18.33 4.36
C ARG A 188 -4.35 17.11 5.29
N LYS A 189 -5.06 16.07 4.86
CA LYS A 189 -5.11 14.81 5.62
C LYS A 189 -3.77 14.07 5.49
N LEU A 190 -3.20 13.73 6.64
CA LEU A 190 -2.16 12.72 6.76
C LEU A 190 -2.76 11.40 7.25
N VAL A 191 -2.23 10.31 6.75
CA VAL A 191 -2.57 8.95 7.17
C VAL A 191 -1.32 8.32 7.73
N GLY A 192 -1.37 7.92 9.00
CA GLY A 192 -0.35 7.08 9.63
C GLY A 192 -0.79 5.62 9.63
N GLU A 193 0.08 4.71 9.24
CA GLU A 193 -0.14 3.28 9.33
C GLU A 193 1.05 2.62 10.03
N LEU A 194 0.79 1.97 11.17
CA LEU A 194 1.73 1.07 11.83
C LEU A 194 1.44 -0.36 11.41
N TRP A 195 2.43 -1.04 10.86
CA TRP A 195 2.40 -2.47 10.51
C TRP A 195 3.26 -3.23 11.48
N MET A 196 2.74 -4.32 12.04
CA MET A 196 3.42 -5.15 13.04
C MET A 196 3.59 -6.55 12.44
N TYR A 197 4.84 -6.93 12.17
CA TYR A 197 5.15 -8.24 11.59
C TYR A 197 5.32 -9.30 12.67
N PRO A 198 5.12 -10.61 12.34
CA PRO A 198 5.18 -11.68 13.32
C PRO A 198 6.55 -11.85 14.02
N ASP A 199 7.63 -11.38 13.39
CA ASP A 199 8.99 -11.34 13.98
C ASP A 199 9.19 -10.21 15.00
N GLY A 200 8.14 -9.40 15.26
CA GLY A 200 8.19 -8.24 16.12
C GLY A 200 8.67 -6.96 15.43
N SER A 201 9.16 -7.03 14.19
CA SER A 201 9.53 -5.84 13.43
C SER A 201 8.31 -5.00 13.10
N GLN A 202 8.53 -3.70 12.89
CA GLN A 202 7.44 -2.75 12.66
C GLN A 202 7.84 -1.74 11.59
N ILE A 203 6.86 -1.33 10.80
CA ILE A 203 6.99 -0.20 9.86
C ILE A 203 5.91 0.82 10.18
N VAL A 204 6.31 2.08 10.33
CA VAL A 204 5.40 3.23 10.36
C VAL A 204 5.53 3.99 9.05
N GLU A 205 4.43 4.13 8.34
CA GLU A 205 4.37 4.92 7.12
C GLU A 205 3.40 6.09 7.32
N LEU A 206 3.85 7.29 6.97
CA LEU A 206 2.98 8.44 6.76
C LEU A 206 2.67 8.56 5.28
N SER A 207 1.42 8.91 4.95
CA SER A 207 1.05 9.21 3.57
C SER A 207 0.06 10.36 3.47
N THR A 208 0.08 11.04 2.33
CA THR A 208 -0.95 11.99 1.92
C THR A 208 -1.24 11.82 0.44
N LYS A 209 -2.50 12.04 0.04
CA LYS A 209 -2.91 11.96 -1.36
C LYS A 209 -2.98 13.33 -1.98
N ALA A 210 -2.56 13.40 -3.24
CA ALA A 210 -2.65 14.56 -4.09
C ALA A 210 -3.35 14.21 -5.41
N ARG A 211 -3.96 15.20 -6.05
CA ARG A 211 -4.32 15.07 -7.46
C ARG A 211 -3.05 15.10 -8.31
N PRO A 212 -3.09 14.53 -9.52
CA PRO A 212 -1.93 14.53 -10.42
C PRO A 212 -1.34 15.92 -10.67
N ASP A 213 -2.19 16.92 -10.88
CA ASP A 213 -1.79 18.32 -11.15
C ASP A 213 -1.19 19.04 -9.94
N GLU A 214 -1.43 18.56 -8.72
CA GLU A 214 -0.93 19.16 -7.46
C GLU A 214 0.25 18.36 -6.86
N ALA A 215 0.63 17.21 -7.43
CA ALA A 215 1.52 16.26 -6.79
C ALA A 215 2.85 16.86 -6.32
N PHE A 216 3.52 17.65 -7.15
CA PHE A 216 4.78 18.30 -6.81
C PHE A 216 4.62 19.38 -5.74
N GLN A 217 3.56 20.19 -5.83
CA GLN A 217 3.25 21.20 -4.83
C GLN A 217 2.98 20.56 -3.46
N VAL A 218 2.10 19.55 -3.41
CA VAL A 218 1.77 18.83 -2.17
C VAL A 218 3.00 18.13 -1.59
N SER A 219 3.88 17.60 -2.43
CA SER A 219 5.14 16.99 -1.98
C SER A 219 6.05 18.02 -1.30
N ALA A 220 6.19 19.21 -1.88
CA ALA A 220 6.98 20.29 -1.29
C ALA A 220 6.36 20.79 0.02
N GLU A 221 5.03 21.00 0.06
CA GLU A 221 4.28 21.41 1.24
C GLU A 221 4.41 20.38 2.37
N ALA A 222 4.21 19.08 2.07
CA ALA A 222 4.31 18.01 3.04
C ALA A 222 5.73 17.91 3.62
N ARG A 223 6.75 17.99 2.77
CA ARG A 223 8.15 17.98 3.18
C ARG A 223 8.47 19.16 4.11
N ALA A 224 8.11 20.38 3.71
CA ALA A 224 8.35 21.58 4.50
C ALA A 224 7.62 21.50 5.86
N PHE A 225 6.37 21.06 5.86
CA PHE A 225 5.57 20.87 7.06
C PHE A 225 6.20 19.86 8.01
N LEU A 226 6.54 18.66 7.54
CA LEU A 226 7.12 17.61 8.38
C LEU A 226 8.47 18.05 8.97
N LEU A 227 9.33 18.71 8.18
CA LEU A 227 10.58 19.28 8.67
C LEU A 227 10.34 20.36 9.74
N SER A 228 9.33 21.23 9.57
CA SER A 228 8.98 22.24 10.58
C SER A 228 8.50 21.64 11.90
N LYS A 229 7.98 20.40 11.86
CA LYS A 229 7.58 19.63 13.05
C LYS A 229 8.72 18.77 13.62
N GLY A 230 9.92 18.85 13.04
CA GLY A 230 11.07 18.09 13.52
C GLY A 230 11.04 16.61 13.15
N VAL A 231 10.20 16.21 12.17
CA VAL A 231 10.13 14.81 11.70
C VAL A 231 11.38 14.54 10.85
N ASP A 232 12.11 13.50 11.20
CA ASP A 232 13.27 13.06 10.42
C ASP A 232 12.81 12.38 9.12
N LEU A 233 13.28 12.89 7.98
CA LEU A 233 12.97 12.41 6.63
C LEU A 233 14.12 11.60 6.01
N THR A 234 15.20 11.34 6.75
CA THR A 234 16.43 10.71 6.23
C THR A 234 16.44 9.19 6.38
N GLY A 235 15.44 8.60 7.03
CA GLY A 235 15.36 7.16 7.26
C GLY A 235 15.25 6.35 5.97
N GLU A 236 15.72 5.09 6.03
CA GLU A 236 15.56 4.12 4.94
C GLU A 236 14.08 3.95 4.57
N GLN A 237 13.80 4.01 3.28
CA GLN A 237 12.44 3.89 2.78
C GLN A 237 12.11 2.43 2.47
N GLN A 238 11.03 1.92 3.07
CA GLN A 238 10.60 0.55 2.92
C GLN A 238 9.15 0.49 2.41
N THR A 239 8.84 -0.50 1.57
CA THR A 239 7.46 -0.71 1.13
C THR A 239 6.82 -1.81 1.97
N LYS A 240 5.76 -1.49 2.71
CA LYS A 240 5.01 -2.41 3.59
C LYS A 240 4.67 -3.75 2.94
N THR A 241 4.22 -3.72 1.69
CA THR A 241 3.85 -4.94 0.95
C THR A 241 5.08 -5.81 0.65
N LYS A 242 6.18 -5.21 0.19
CA LYS A 242 7.41 -5.94 -0.11
C LYS A 242 7.94 -6.60 1.16
N THR A 243 8.08 -5.84 2.24
CA THR A 243 8.51 -6.36 3.54
C THR A 243 7.62 -7.49 4.05
N ALA A 244 6.27 -7.35 3.90
CA ALA A 244 5.34 -8.39 4.30
C ALA A 244 5.56 -9.70 3.53
N LEU A 245 5.69 -9.62 2.22
CA LEU A 245 5.84 -10.81 1.37
C LEU A 245 7.22 -11.47 1.55
N GLU A 246 8.29 -10.68 1.66
CA GLU A 246 9.64 -11.18 1.97
C GLU A 246 9.68 -11.91 3.30
N PHE A 247 9.05 -11.36 4.35
CA PHE A 247 8.94 -12.01 5.65
C PHE A 247 8.32 -13.41 5.55
N PHE A 248 7.19 -13.55 4.88
CA PHE A 248 6.53 -14.87 4.76
C PHE A 248 7.31 -15.87 3.90
N THR A 249 8.11 -15.38 2.94
CA THR A 249 9.02 -16.26 2.17
C THR A 249 10.10 -16.85 3.05
N ASP A 250 10.69 -16.06 3.93
CA ASP A 250 11.78 -16.51 4.80
C ASP A 250 11.25 -17.50 5.84
N VAL A 251 10.08 -17.24 6.42
CA VAL A 251 9.39 -18.19 7.33
C VAL A 251 9.07 -19.52 6.64
N ALA A 252 8.62 -19.49 5.38
CA ALA A 252 8.32 -20.71 4.63
C ALA A 252 9.57 -21.55 4.34
N LYS A 253 10.72 -20.90 4.08
CA LYS A 253 12.00 -21.58 3.87
C LYS A 253 12.55 -22.21 5.15
N GLU A 254 12.35 -21.58 6.30
CA GLU A 254 12.80 -22.12 7.60
C GLU A 254 11.94 -23.31 8.07
N ALA A 255 10.70 -23.42 7.58
CA ALA A 255 9.76 -24.49 7.91
C ALA A 255 9.87 -25.73 6.98
N SER A 256 10.67 -25.66 5.92
CA SER A 256 10.89 -26.72 4.91
C SER A 256 12.19 -27.46 5.15
#